data_2377e2ad4388f8009fa2ebe2e134fcee
#
_entry.id   2377e2ad4388f8009fa2ebe2e134fcee
#
_cell.length_a   1.000
_cell.length_b   1.000
_cell.length_c   1.000
_cell.angle_alpha   90.00
_cell.angle_beta   90.00
_cell.angle_gamma   90.00
#
_symmetry.space_group_name_H-M   'P 1'
#
loop_
_entity.id
_entity.type
_entity.pdbx_description
1 polymer ?
#
loop_
_entity_poly.entity_id
_entity_poly.type
_entity_poly.pdbx_seq_one_letter_code
_entity_poly.pdbx_strand_id
1 'polypeptide(L)'
;LHDALPIYYWKFVFARLAVGIDPETGREIKPETPGTIDEKLHAEFPAGTEVMVCLEVARPESVDLPTLKRNLVAQGYLRAFTHGEILRLEDEDWTLEEGEPLLVVQDRVRLSEDQRERRLEALETAMRLGGGVAHVIPRVDGVWLSALKFRGDWHPLMEPRPGLFS
;
A
#
# COMPACT_ATOMS: atom_id res chain seq x y z
N LEU A 1 -3.91 23.12 -11.99
CA LEU A 1 -4.31 21.76 -12.19
C LEU A 1 -3.50 20.78 -11.35
N HIS A 2 -2.23 20.86 -11.44
CA HIS A 2 -1.33 20.07 -10.60
C HIS A 2 -1.10 20.67 -9.23
N ASP A 3 -1.51 21.91 -9.00
CA ASP A 3 -1.27 22.64 -7.76
C ASP A 3 -2.27 22.32 -6.66
N ALA A 4 -3.51 21.94 -7.01
CA ALA A 4 -4.54 21.61 -6.04
C ALA A 4 -4.42 20.17 -5.51
N LEU A 5 -4.12 19.20 -6.38
CA LEU A 5 -3.98 17.78 -6.01
C LEU A 5 -2.78 17.52 -5.08
N PRO A 6 -1.59 18.09 -5.32
CA PRO A 6 -0.46 17.92 -4.41
C PRO A 6 -0.71 18.43 -3.00
N ILE A 7 -1.52 19.48 -2.83
CA ILE A 7 -1.84 20.04 -1.51
C ILE A 7 -2.67 19.05 -0.69
N TYR A 8 -3.73 18.47 -1.26
CA TYR A 8 -4.53 17.45 -0.60
C TYR A 8 -3.70 16.20 -0.29
N TYR A 9 -2.89 15.79 -1.24
CA TYR A 9 -2.00 14.67 -1.10
C TYR A 9 -1.02 14.87 0.07
N TRP A 10 -0.37 16.03 0.15
CA TRP A 10 0.59 16.35 1.21
C TRP A 10 -0.06 16.35 2.60
N LYS A 11 -1.23 16.92 2.76
CA LYS A 11 -1.97 16.88 4.02
C LYS A 11 -2.23 15.45 4.47
N PHE A 12 -2.65 14.61 3.54
CA PHE A 12 -2.99 13.23 3.82
C PHE A 12 -1.75 12.41 4.19
N VAL A 13 -0.69 12.51 3.41
CA VAL A 13 0.58 11.83 3.65
C VAL A 13 1.25 12.31 4.93
N PHE A 14 1.26 13.62 5.15
CA PHE A 14 1.88 14.20 6.34
C PHE A 14 1.20 13.71 7.62
N ALA A 15 -0.11 13.66 7.64
CA ALA A 15 -0.86 13.12 8.77
C ALA A 15 -0.52 11.64 9.05
N ARG A 16 -0.10 10.89 8.03
CA ARG A 16 0.27 9.47 8.17
C ARG A 16 1.72 9.22 8.55
N LEU A 17 2.60 10.11 8.15
CA LEU A 17 4.03 10.02 8.46
C LEU A 17 4.37 10.48 9.87
N ALA A 18 3.47 11.22 10.52
CA ALA A 18 3.63 11.61 11.92
C ALA A 18 3.48 10.36 12.80
N VAL A 19 4.60 9.80 13.18
CA VAL A 19 4.67 8.54 13.94
C VAL A 19 4.07 8.71 15.34
N GLY A 20 2.89 8.13 15.53
CA GLY A 20 2.30 7.92 16.85
C GLY A 20 1.74 9.14 17.56
N ILE A 21 2.05 10.37 17.15
CA ILE A 21 1.58 11.58 17.80
C ILE A 21 1.16 12.61 16.77
N ASP A 22 -0.04 13.14 16.93
CA ASP A 22 -0.52 14.26 16.14
C ASP A 22 0.25 15.54 16.53
N PRO A 23 0.98 16.16 15.59
CA PRO A 23 1.79 17.33 15.91
C PRO A 23 0.96 18.57 16.29
N GLU A 24 -0.31 18.64 15.90
CA GLU A 24 -1.18 19.77 16.25
C GLU A 24 -1.82 19.63 17.62
N THR A 25 -2.22 18.43 18.00
CA THR A 25 -2.95 18.19 19.24
C THR A 25 -2.14 17.47 20.32
N GLY A 26 -0.98 16.93 19.97
CA GLY A 26 -0.17 16.11 20.90
C GLY A 26 -0.82 14.78 21.25
N ARG A 27 -1.90 14.40 20.58
CA ARG A 27 -2.62 13.16 20.83
C ARG A 27 -2.01 12.01 20.05
N GLU A 28 -2.08 10.83 20.65
CA GLU A 28 -1.71 9.60 19.97
C GLU A 28 -2.59 9.35 18.75
N ILE A 29 -1.97 9.09 17.59
CA ILE A 29 -2.68 8.75 16.37
C ILE A 29 -3.16 7.31 16.50
N LYS A 30 -4.48 7.12 16.39
CA LYS A 30 -5.08 5.79 16.47
C LYS A 30 -4.61 4.93 15.29
N PRO A 31 -4.34 3.64 15.53
CA PRO A 31 -4.04 2.71 14.45
C PRO A 31 -5.17 2.63 13.44
N GLU A 32 -4.82 2.47 12.17
CA GLU A 32 -5.79 2.31 11.09
C GLU A 32 -6.34 0.88 11.05
N THR A 33 -7.56 0.77 10.59
CA THR A 33 -8.20 -0.49 10.21
C THR A 33 -8.59 -0.40 8.74
N PRO A 34 -8.89 -1.52 8.06
CA PRO A 34 -9.43 -1.44 6.70
C PRO A 34 -10.61 -0.48 6.58
N GLY A 35 -11.51 -0.47 7.55
CA GLY A 35 -12.67 0.43 7.56
C GLY A 35 -12.28 1.91 7.68
N THR A 36 -11.34 2.26 8.54
CA THR A 36 -10.91 3.66 8.70
C THR A 36 -10.12 4.14 7.48
N ILE A 37 -9.31 3.27 6.88
CA ILE A 37 -8.62 3.59 5.63
C ILE A 37 -9.63 3.85 4.52
N ASP A 38 -10.64 3.00 4.39
CA ASP A 38 -11.70 3.15 3.39
C ASP A 38 -12.45 4.48 3.56
N GLU A 39 -12.82 4.84 4.79
CA GLU A 39 -13.45 6.13 5.09
C GLU A 39 -12.57 7.31 4.67
N LYS A 40 -11.30 7.25 4.94
CA LYS A 40 -10.35 8.32 4.59
C LYS A 40 -10.16 8.45 3.08
N LEU A 41 -10.11 7.33 2.38
CA LEU A 41 -10.04 7.35 0.92
C LEU A 41 -11.27 8.00 0.30
N HIS A 42 -12.46 7.68 0.82
CA HIS A 42 -13.71 8.29 0.36
C HIS A 42 -13.80 9.78 0.69
N ALA A 43 -13.19 10.22 1.79
CA ALA A 43 -13.16 11.63 2.16
C ALA A 43 -12.23 12.47 1.27
N GLU A 44 -11.14 11.86 0.78
CA GLU A 44 -10.10 12.57 0.02
C GLU A 44 -10.28 12.47 -1.50
N PHE A 45 -10.91 11.41 -2.00
CA PHE A 45 -11.01 11.16 -3.43
C PHE A 45 -12.47 11.00 -3.87
N PRO A 46 -12.79 11.41 -5.12
CA PRO A 46 -14.14 11.26 -5.65
C PRO A 46 -14.59 9.81 -5.72
N ALA A 47 -15.90 9.59 -5.65
CA ALA A 47 -16.48 8.27 -5.88
C ALA A 47 -16.06 7.73 -7.26
N GLY A 48 -15.76 6.45 -7.31
CA GLY A 48 -15.31 5.78 -8.54
C GLY A 48 -13.81 5.89 -8.79
N THR A 49 -13.06 6.62 -7.97
CA THR A 49 -11.59 6.67 -8.09
C THR A 49 -10.99 5.28 -8.02
N GLU A 50 -10.13 4.97 -8.95
CA GLU A 50 -9.40 3.71 -8.98
C GLU A 50 -8.21 3.78 -8.02
N VAL A 51 -8.03 2.75 -7.23
CA VAL A 51 -6.90 2.65 -6.29
C VAL A 51 -6.25 1.28 -6.41
N MET A 52 -4.93 1.25 -6.25
CA MET A 52 -4.18 0.01 -6.03
C MET A 52 -3.89 -0.14 -4.56
N VAL A 53 -4.24 -1.28 -4.00
CA VAL A 53 -3.86 -1.66 -2.65
C VAL A 53 -2.59 -2.49 -2.74
N CYS A 54 -1.54 -2.05 -2.07
CA CYS A 54 -0.22 -2.66 -2.16
C CYS A 54 0.30 -3.06 -0.79
N LEU A 55 1.18 -4.03 -0.78
CA LEU A 55 1.99 -4.37 0.39
C LEU A 55 3.46 -4.11 0.08
N GLU A 56 4.19 -3.75 1.11
CA GLU A 56 5.62 -3.49 1.01
C GLU A 56 6.39 -4.79 1.21
N VAL A 57 7.24 -5.12 0.24
CA VAL A 57 8.10 -6.29 0.29
C VAL A 57 9.54 -5.81 0.30
N ALA A 58 10.25 -6.11 1.38
CA ALA A 58 11.69 -5.87 1.45
C ALA A 58 12.44 -7.04 0.83
N ARG A 59 13.50 -6.74 0.09
CA ARG A 59 14.38 -7.78 -0.41
C ARG A 59 15.37 -8.18 0.69
N PRO A 60 15.34 -9.42 1.18
CA PRO A 60 16.36 -9.90 2.11
C PRO A 60 17.74 -9.87 1.45
N GLU A 61 18.77 -9.54 2.21
CA GLU A 61 20.16 -9.50 1.70
C GLU A 61 20.62 -10.84 1.10
N SER A 62 20.08 -11.93 1.63
CA SER A 62 20.41 -13.30 1.17
C SER A 62 19.70 -13.71 -0.10
N VAL A 63 18.77 -12.89 -0.61
CA VAL A 63 17.93 -13.23 -1.77
C VAL A 63 18.24 -12.28 -2.92
N ASP A 64 18.65 -12.82 -4.05
CA ASP A 64 18.84 -12.01 -5.25
C ASP A 64 17.49 -11.59 -5.88
N LEU A 65 17.52 -10.59 -6.71
CA LEU A 65 16.32 -10.04 -7.33
C LEU A 65 15.57 -11.05 -8.21
N PRO A 66 16.24 -11.86 -9.05
CA PRO A 66 15.56 -12.89 -9.84
C PRO A 66 14.81 -13.91 -8.97
N THR A 67 15.38 -14.30 -7.85
CA THR A 67 14.74 -15.23 -6.91
C THR A 67 13.52 -14.58 -6.26
N LEU A 68 13.63 -13.31 -5.84
CA LEU A 68 12.51 -12.56 -5.30
C LEU A 68 11.36 -12.48 -6.31
N LYS A 69 11.65 -12.15 -7.57
CA LYS A 69 10.66 -12.09 -8.65
C LYS A 69 9.93 -13.44 -8.81
N ARG A 70 10.69 -14.53 -8.89
CA ARG A 70 10.11 -15.86 -9.03
C ARG A 70 9.21 -16.23 -7.85
N ASN A 71 9.63 -15.91 -6.64
CA ASN A 71 8.86 -16.21 -5.44
C ASN A 71 7.53 -15.44 -5.42
N LEU A 72 7.55 -14.17 -5.80
CA LEU A 72 6.35 -13.34 -5.86
C LEU A 72 5.37 -13.85 -6.93
N VAL A 73 5.87 -14.18 -8.11
CA VAL A 73 5.06 -14.74 -9.19
C VAL A 73 4.47 -16.10 -8.77
N ALA A 74 5.26 -16.94 -8.10
CA ALA A 74 4.79 -18.23 -7.60
C ALA A 74 3.68 -18.09 -6.56
N GLN A 75 3.65 -16.98 -5.81
CA GLN A 75 2.58 -16.67 -4.86
C GLN A 75 1.34 -16.05 -5.52
N GLY A 76 1.37 -15.83 -6.83
CA GLY A 76 0.25 -15.30 -7.59
C GLY A 76 0.28 -13.79 -7.82
N TYR A 77 1.32 -13.10 -7.39
CA TYR A 77 1.46 -11.68 -7.65
C TYR A 77 1.93 -11.43 -9.08
N LEU A 78 1.32 -10.47 -9.74
CA LEU A 78 1.60 -10.16 -11.15
C LEU A 78 2.28 -8.81 -11.36
N ARG A 79 2.02 -7.86 -10.47
CA ARG A 79 2.43 -6.47 -10.66
C ARG A 79 3.00 -5.86 -9.39
N ALA A 80 3.88 -4.90 -9.60
CA ALA A 80 4.43 -4.05 -8.56
C ALA A 80 4.39 -2.59 -9.00
N PHE A 81 4.50 -1.68 -8.05
CA PHE A 81 4.57 -0.26 -8.31
C PHE A 81 5.89 0.27 -7.78
N THR A 82 6.64 0.94 -8.65
CA THR A 82 7.88 1.60 -8.27
C THR A 82 8.15 2.78 -9.20
N HIS A 83 8.77 3.84 -8.68
CA HIS A 83 9.13 5.04 -9.44
C HIS A 83 7.97 5.63 -10.26
N GLY A 84 6.74 5.57 -9.71
CA GLY A 84 5.56 6.11 -10.37
C GLY A 84 4.97 5.24 -11.47
N GLU A 85 5.49 4.04 -11.69
CA GLU A 85 5.08 3.15 -12.76
C GLU A 85 4.67 1.78 -12.25
N ILE A 86 3.75 1.15 -12.98
CA ILE A 86 3.36 -0.23 -12.73
C ILE A 86 4.30 -1.13 -13.54
N LEU A 87 4.88 -2.11 -12.86
CA LEU A 87 5.73 -3.12 -13.45
C LEU A 87 5.02 -4.46 -13.50
N ARG A 88 5.33 -5.26 -14.50
CA ARG A 88 5.03 -6.69 -14.48
C ARG A 88 6.18 -7.42 -13.78
N LEU A 89 5.85 -8.21 -12.78
CA LEU A 89 6.87 -8.94 -12.01
C LEU A 89 7.63 -9.96 -12.86
N GLU A 90 7.00 -10.47 -13.92
CA GLU A 90 7.63 -11.43 -14.84
C GLU A 90 8.70 -10.79 -15.73
N ASP A 91 8.65 -9.48 -15.95
CA ASP A 91 9.60 -8.81 -16.83
C ASP A 91 10.99 -8.81 -16.22
N GLU A 92 12.00 -8.99 -17.06
CA GLU A 92 13.41 -9.08 -16.62
C GLU A 92 14.12 -7.73 -16.56
N ASP A 93 13.55 -6.72 -17.17
CA ASP A 93 14.19 -5.42 -17.42
C ASP A 93 14.16 -4.44 -16.24
N TRP A 94 13.45 -4.72 -15.18
CA TRP A 94 13.39 -3.81 -14.05
C TRP A 94 14.35 -4.22 -12.93
N THR A 95 14.85 -3.24 -12.23
CA THR A 95 15.76 -3.41 -11.11
C THR A 95 15.23 -2.71 -9.86
N LEU A 96 15.74 -3.12 -8.72
CA LEU A 96 15.42 -2.55 -7.43
C LEU A 96 16.73 -2.19 -6.75
N GLU A 97 16.87 -0.96 -6.31
CA GLU A 97 18.06 -0.54 -5.59
C GLU A 97 18.13 -1.18 -4.21
N GLU A 98 19.34 -1.28 -3.68
CA GLU A 98 19.53 -1.87 -2.35
C GLU A 98 18.83 -1.04 -1.29
N GLY A 99 18.04 -1.69 -0.45
CA GLY A 99 17.26 -1.02 0.60
C GLY A 99 15.96 -0.40 0.13
N GLU A 100 15.70 -0.38 -1.18
CA GLU A 100 14.44 0.13 -1.71
C GLU A 100 13.34 -0.91 -1.55
N PRO A 101 12.21 -0.57 -0.91
CA PRO A 101 11.09 -1.50 -0.79
C PRO A 101 10.32 -1.60 -2.10
N LEU A 102 9.86 -2.80 -2.41
CA LEU A 102 9.01 -3.06 -3.55
C LEU A 102 7.55 -3.01 -3.10
N LEU A 103 6.74 -2.19 -3.75
CA LEU A 103 5.30 -2.18 -3.51
C LEU A 103 4.62 -3.18 -4.45
N VAL A 104 4.20 -4.29 -3.90
CA VAL A 104 3.54 -5.36 -4.66
C VAL A 104 2.03 -5.13 -4.64
N VAL A 105 1.41 -5.18 -5.80
CA VAL A 105 -0.03 -4.93 -5.94
C VAL A 105 -0.81 -6.13 -5.44
N GLN A 106 -1.56 -5.94 -4.35
CA GLN A 106 -2.48 -6.94 -3.83
C GLN A 106 -3.76 -6.98 -4.65
N ASP A 107 -4.34 -5.81 -4.93
CA ASP A 107 -5.54 -5.69 -5.74
C ASP A 107 -5.69 -4.28 -6.30
N ARG A 108 -6.44 -4.17 -7.38
CA ARG A 108 -6.79 -2.92 -8.03
C ARG A 108 -8.30 -2.79 -7.99
N VAL A 109 -8.80 -1.79 -7.29
CA VAL A 109 -10.22 -1.64 -6.97
C VAL A 109 -10.67 -0.20 -7.16
N ARG A 110 -11.99 0.02 -7.14
CA ARG A 110 -12.59 1.35 -7.23
C ARG A 110 -13.23 1.75 -5.91
N LEU A 111 -13.29 3.05 -5.67
CA LEU A 111 -14.03 3.64 -4.56
C LEU A 111 -15.52 3.71 -4.92
N SER A 112 -16.13 2.54 -5.07
CA SER A 112 -17.54 2.37 -5.38
C SER A 112 -18.20 1.39 -4.41
N GLU A 113 -19.50 1.51 -4.21
CA GLU A 113 -20.22 0.69 -3.23
C GLU A 113 -20.20 -0.80 -3.59
N ASP A 114 -20.28 -1.11 -4.88
CA ASP A 114 -20.24 -2.50 -5.37
C ASP A 114 -18.89 -3.19 -5.13
N GLN A 115 -17.81 -2.45 -4.90
CA GLN A 115 -16.47 -2.99 -4.65
C GLN A 115 -16.03 -2.85 -3.19
N ARG A 116 -16.94 -2.47 -2.30
CA ARG A 116 -16.59 -2.24 -0.89
C ARG A 116 -16.00 -3.46 -0.21
N GLU A 117 -16.64 -4.61 -0.32
CA GLU A 117 -16.15 -5.84 0.31
C GLU A 117 -14.76 -6.23 -0.23
N ARG A 118 -14.60 -6.16 -1.53
CA ARG A 118 -13.32 -6.45 -2.19
C ARG A 118 -12.22 -5.49 -1.73
N ARG A 119 -12.54 -4.21 -1.58
CA ARG A 119 -11.61 -3.19 -1.07
C ARG A 119 -11.16 -3.49 0.35
N LEU A 120 -12.12 -3.77 1.23
CA LEU A 120 -11.82 -4.10 2.63
C LEU A 120 -10.99 -5.36 2.75
N GLU A 121 -11.30 -6.38 1.96
CA GLU A 121 -10.52 -7.62 1.91
C GLU A 121 -9.09 -7.38 1.43
N ALA A 122 -8.92 -6.59 0.39
CA ALA A 122 -7.60 -6.24 -0.13
C ALA A 122 -6.76 -5.48 0.92
N LEU A 123 -7.36 -4.51 1.61
CA LEU A 123 -6.71 -3.76 2.68
C LEU A 123 -6.33 -4.66 3.86
N GLU A 124 -7.22 -5.52 4.28
CA GLU A 124 -6.95 -6.47 5.36
C GLU A 124 -5.80 -7.41 5.01
N THR A 125 -5.81 -7.96 3.80
CA THR A 125 -4.75 -8.85 3.32
C THR A 125 -3.42 -8.12 3.23
N ALA A 126 -3.39 -6.92 2.66
CA ALA A 126 -2.18 -6.12 2.56
C ALA A 126 -1.59 -5.79 3.93
N MET A 127 -2.42 -5.41 4.90
CA MET A 127 -1.98 -5.12 6.26
C MET A 127 -1.44 -6.37 6.95
N ARG A 128 -2.13 -7.48 6.82
CA ARG A 128 -1.71 -8.75 7.44
C ARG A 128 -0.36 -9.23 6.89
N LEU A 129 -0.17 -9.17 5.59
CA LEU A 129 1.06 -9.62 4.94
C LEU A 129 2.18 -8.56 4.97
N GLY A 130 1.82 -7.30 5.11
CA GLY A 130 2.74 -6.17 5.13
C GLY A 130 3.15 -5.69 6.51
N GLY A 131 3.02 -6.53 7.55
CA GLY A 131 3.44 -6.15 8.89
C GLY A 131 2.59 -5.06 9.54
N GLY A 132 1.30 -5.02 9.23
CA GLY A 132 0.38 -4.00 9.72
C GLY A 132 0.33 -2.75 8.87
N VAL A 133 1.04 -2.72 7.75
CA VAL A 133 1.12 -1.56 6.85
C VAL A 133 0.51 -1.89 5.50
N ALA A 134 -0.38 -1.03 5.02
CA ALA A 134 -0.87 -1.06 3.65
C ALA A 134 -0.48 0.23 2.93
N HIS A 135 -0.18 0.13 1.65
CA HIS A 135 0.01 1.26 0.77
C HIS A 135 -1.16 1.34 -0.20
N VAL A 136 -1.69 2.53 -0.40
CA VAL A 136 -2.77 2.76 -1.36
C VAL A 136 -2.33 3.81 -2.37
N ILE A 137 -2.43 3.47 -3.65
CA ILE A 137 -2.01 4.34 -4.73
C ILE A 137 -3.26 4.74 -5.51
N PRO A 138 -3.71 6.00 -5.38
CA PRO A 138 -4.88 6.47 -6.12
C PRO A 138 -4.51 6.89 -7.53
N ARG A 139 -5.47 6.77 -8.44
CA ARG A 139 -5.36 7.27 -9.81
C ARG A 139 -6.25 8.50 -9.97
N VAL A 140 -5.64 9.61 -10.33
CA VAL A 140 -6.36 10.88 -10.54
C VAL A 140 -5.98 11.44 -11.90
N ASP A 141 -6.98 11.81 -12.69
CA ASP A 141 -6.78 12.33 -14.06
C ASP A 141 -5.91 11.41 -14.93
N GLY A 142 -6.09 10.11 -14.79
CA GLY A 142 -5.35 9.11 -15.57
C GLY A 142 -3.92 8.86 -15.10
N VAL A 143 -3.52 9.47 -13.98
CA VAL A 143 -2.15 9.36 -13.44
C VAL A 143 -2.18 8.69 -12.07
N TRP A 144 -1.31 7.71 -11.87
CA TRP A 144 -1.09 7.12 -10.55
C TRP A 144 -0.30 8.08 -9.68
N LEU A 145 -0.84 8.43 -8.54
CA LEU A 145 -0.17 9.29 -7.57
C LEU A 145 0.84 8.50 -6.74
N SER A 146 1.55 9.18 -5.87
CA SER A 146 2.45 8.51 -4.94
C SER A 146 1.66 7.71 -3.91
N ALA A 147 2.29 6.68 -3.35
CA ALA A 147 1.64 5.79 -2.40
C ALA A 147 1.31 6.50 -1.08
N LEU A 148 0.10 6.29 -0.60
CA LEU A 148 -0.35 6.66 0.73
C LEU A 148 -0.08 5.50 1.68
N LYS A 149 0.66 5.74 2.74
CA LYS A 149 1.02 4.72 3.70
C LYS A 149 0.11 4.76 4.93
N PHE A 150 -0.52 3.64 5.23
CA PHE A 150 -1.39 3.47 6.38
C PHE A 150 -0.83 2.39 7.30
N ARG A 151 -0.78 2.70 8.59
CA ARG A 151 -0.28 1.78 9.59
C ARG A 151 -1.40 1.39 10.54
N GLY A 152 -1.64 0.09 10.65
CA GLY A 152 -2.58 -0.49 11.61
C GLY A 152 -1.90 -0.85 12.92
N ASP A 153 -2.70 -1.38 13.82
CA ASP A 153 -2.21 -1.95 15.08
C ASP A 153 -1.48 -3.27 14.80
N TRP A 154 -0.30 -3.41 15.37
CA TRP A 154 0.51 -4.60 15.18
C TRP A 154 0.83 -5.22 16.53
N HIS A 155 0.16 -6.31 16.83
CA HIS A 155 0.43 -7.09 18.02
C HIS A 155 1.40 -8.23 17.72
N PRO A 156 2.40 -8.47 18.58
CA PRO A 156 3.30 -9.61 18.42
C PRO A 156 2.59 -10.96 18.30
N LEU A 157 1.43 -11.08 18.89
CA LEU A 157 0.59 -12.28 18.80
C LEU A 157 -0.07 -12.46 17.43
N MET A 158 -0.08 -11.41 16.63
CA MET A 158 -0.58 -11.41 15.25
C MET A 158 0.54 -11.52 14.23
N GLU A 159 1.78 -11.66 14.68
CA GLU A 159 2.87 -11.94 13.77
C GLU A 159 2.55 -13.19 12.95
N PRO A 160 2.74 -13.11 11.63
CA PRO A 160 2.49 -14.26 10.79
C PRO A 160 3.31 -15.44 11.29
N ARG A 161 2.65 -16.52 11.56
CA ARG A 161 3.37 -17.76 11.90
C ARG A 161 4.23 -18.15 10.72
N PRO A 162 5.42 -18.73 10.96
CA PRO A 162 6.34 -19.09 9.86
C PRO A 162 5.70 -19.89 8.72
N GLY A 163 4.61 -20.59 8.97
CA GLY A 163 3.89 -21.32 7.94
C GLY A 163 3.01 -20.48 6.99
N LEU A 164 2.78 -19.19 7.27
CA LEU A 164 1.94 -18.35 6.44
C LEU A 164 2.66 -17.85 5.17
N PHE A 165 3.97 -17.93 5.13
CA PHE A 165 4.80 -17.52 3.99
C PHE A 165 5.50 -18.69 3.30
N SER A 166 5.18 -19.88 3.68
CA SER A 166 5.71 -21.09 3.04
C SER A 166 4.85 -21.54 1.86
#